data_3b17a57767cc4d2e98d2458e6bb53f40
#
_entry.id   3b17a57767cc4d2e98d2458e6bb53f40
#
_cell.length_a   1.000
_cell.length_b   1.000
_cell.length_c   1.000
_cell.angle_alpha   90.00
_cell.angle_beta   90.00
_cell.angle_gamma   90.00
#
_symmetry.space_group_name_H-M   'P 1'
#
loop_
_entity.id
_entity.type
_entity.pdbx_description
1 polymer ?
#
loop_
_entity_poly.entity_id
_entity_poly.type
_entity_poly.pdbx_seq_one_letter_code
_entity_poly.pdbx_strand_id
1 'polypeptide(L)'
;MVNSNREDWKALARKAAHEQDPKKLLSIVEELNKALEERENQLRRVSRGGTAGKREGGNELLFVDDEPSIRLTLPPLLQERGFHVQVAANVSEALAAIKAHRFDVLLSDINIDRESDGFTVVEATRKANPDAVTILLTGYPAFESAVRSIRVEVDDYFTKPADLDAIVSTIDRKLLARGIQRTIPTKKASQTSA
;
A
#
# COMPACT_ATOMS: atom_id res chain seq x y z
N MET A 1 25.95 5.88 -22.66
CA MET A 1 25.13 7.02 -22.22
C MET A 1 23.78 6.50 -21.75
N VAL A 2 23.71 5.91 -20.56
CA VAL A 2 22.45 5.49 -19.93
C VAL A 2 22.67 5.56 -18.41
N ASN A 3 22.54 6.72 -17.79
CA ASN A 3 22.49 6.80 -16.32
C ASN A 3 21.82 8.09 -15.79
N SER A 4 21.12 8.87 -16.64
CA SER A 4 20.52 10.14 -16.22
C SER A 4 19.17 10.00 -15.54
N ASN A 5 18.46 8.88 -15.71
CA ASN A 5 17.05 8.74 -15.26
C ASN A 5 16.88 8.00 -13.92
N ARG A 6 17.98 7.66 -13.23
CA ARG A 6 17.91 6.84 -11.99
C ARG A 6 17.75 7.65 -10.70
N GLU A 7 17.90 8.99 -10.76
CA GLU A 7 17.93 9.84 -9.56
C GLU A 7 16.96 11.03 -9.59
N ASP A 8 16.20 11.25 -10.69
CA ASP A 8 15.33 12.42 -10.85
C ASP A 8 14.25 12.51 -9.77
N TRP A 9 13.67 11.37 -9.38
CA TRP A 9 12.65 11.34 -8.32
C TRP A 9 13.20 11.76 -6.94
N LYS A 10 14.47 11.44 -6.63
CA LYS A 10 15.12 11.86 -5.36
C LYS A 10 15.39 13.37 -5.33
N ALA A 11 15.68 13.95 -6.49
CA ALA A 11 15.86 15.39 -6.62
C ALA A 11 14.51 16.11 -6.47
N LEU A 12 13.43 15.58 -7.09
CA LEU A 12 12.07 16.09 -6.96
C LEU A 12 11.56 15.97 -5.51
N ALA A 13 11.79 14.84 -4.84
CA ALA A 13 11.45 14.66 -3.43
C ALA A 13 12.16 15.66 -2.51
N ARG A 14 13.45 15.93 -2.75
CA ARG A 14 14.20 16.97 -2.00
C ARG A 14 13.66 18.36 -2.26
N LYS A 15 13.31 18.68 -3.51
CA LYS A 15 12.72 19.98 -3.89
C LYS A 15 11.37 20.18 -3.25
N ALA A 16 10.51 19.14 -3.25
CA ALA A 16 9.23 19.13 -2.57
C ALA A 16 9.36 19.38 -1.06
N ALA A 17 10.36 18.78 -0.41
CA ALA A 17 10.59 18.91 1.03
C ALA A 17 10.98 20.33 1.50
N HIS A 18 11.37 21.23 0.59
CA HIS A 18 11.80 22.59 0.90
C HIS A 18 10.90 23.67 0.27
N GLU A 19 9.88 23.27 -0.52
CA GLU A 19 8.95 24.21 -1.15
C GLU A 19 7.87 24.64 -0.15
N GLN A 20 7.68 25.95 0.00
CA GLN A 20 6.68 26.54 0.89
C GLN A 20 5.46 27.07 0.15
N ASP A 21 5.52 27.21 -1.16
CA ASP A 21 4.39 27.65 -1.99
C ASP A 21 3.49 26.45 -2.32
N PRO A 22 2.22 26.42 -1.85
CA PRO A 22 1.32 25.29 -2.06
C PRO A 22 1.09 24.93 -3.54
N LYS A 23 1.08 25.92 -4.45
CA LYS A 23 0.87 25.68 -5.88
C LYS A 23 2.08 25.04 -6.54
N LYS A 24 3.29 25.52 -6.20
CA LYS A 24 4.53 24.93 -6.69
C LYS A 24 4.74 23.54 -6.13
N LEU A 25 4.38 23.35 -4.88
CA LEU A 25 4.43 22.06 -4.23
C LEU A 25 3.55 21.03 -4.93
N LEU A 26 2.30 21.37 -5.25
CA LEU A 26 1.40 20.48 -5.98
C LEU A 26 2.00 20.03 -7.32
N SER A 27 2.57 20.97 -8.07
CA SER A 27 3.25 20.66 -9.34
C SER A 27 4.44 19.72 -9.17
N ILE A 28 5.25 19.91 -8.11
CA ILE A 28 6.40 19.04 -7.83
C ILE A 28 5.94 17.62 -7.43
N VAL A 29 4.85 17.53 -6.68
CA VAL A 29 4.26 16.23 -6.28
C VAL A 29 3.72 15.49 -7.51
N GLU A 30 3.06 16.17 -8.45
CA GLU A 30 2.61 15.57 -9.71
C GLU A 30 3.77 15.06 -10.56
N GLU A 31 4.84 15.85 -10.70
CA GLU A 31 6.06 15.43 -11.42
C GLU A 31 6.73 14.22 -10.72
N LEU A 32 6.75 14.22 -9.41
CA LEU A 32 7.31 13.12 -8.61
C LEU A 32 6.51 11.82 -8.78
N ASN A 33 5.17 11.89 -8.72
CA ASN A 33 4.32 10.73 -8.94
C ASN A 33 4.53 10.14 -10.33
N LYS A 34 4.65 10.99 -11.36
CA LYS A 34 4.96 10.55 -12.72
C LYS A 34 6.32 9.86 -12.82
N ALA A 35 7.35 10.42 -12.19
CA ALA A 35 8.69 9.84 -12.18
C ALA A 35 8.74 8.49 -11.44
N LEU A 36 7.95 8.34 -10.38
CA LEU A 36 7.80 7.07 -9.65
C LEU A 36 7.05 6.01 -10.48
N GLU A 37 5.99 6.38 -11.19
CA GLU A 37 5.29 5.48 -12.11
C GLU A 37 6.19 5.00 -13.26
N GLU A 38 6.97 5.90 -13.83
CA GLU A 38 7.94 5.54 -14.88
C GLU A 38 9.01 4.58 -14.34
N ARG A 39 9.51 4.80 -13.14
CA ARG A 39 10.46 3.90 -12.47
C ARG A 39 9.85 2.53 -12.19
N GLU A 40 8.63 2.48 -11.68
CA GLU A 40 7.89 1.23 -11.44
C GLU A 40 7.71 0.46 -12.76
N ASN A 41 7.36 1.15 -13.85
CA ASN A 41 7.24 0.56 -15.18
C ASN A 41 8.58 0.04 -15.73
N GLN A 42 9.71 0.70 -15.43
CA GLN A 42 11.04 0.22 -15.80
C GLN A 42 11.43 -1.05 -15.02
N LEU A 43 11.20 -1.08 -13.71
CA LEU A 43 11.43 -2.25 -12.86
C LEU A 43 10.60 -3.45 -13.34
N ARG A 44 9.35 -3.23 -13.77
CA ARG A 44 8.48 -4.25 -14.39
C ARG A 44 9.08 -4.84 -15.68
N ARG A 45 9.75 -4.03 -16.51
CA ARG A 45 10.38 -4.52 -17.74
C ARG A 45 11.59 -5.40 -17.45
N VAL A 46 12.34 -5.12 -16.39
CA VAL A 46 13.51 -5.92 -15.98
C VAL A 46 13.07 -7.23 -15.32
N SER A 47 12.00 -7.24 -14.54
CA SER A 47 11.46 -8.45 -13.89
C SER A 47 10.77 -9.43 -14.88
N ARG A 48 10.38 -9.00 -16.08
CA ARG A 48 9.77 -9.86 -17.11
C ARG A 48 10.74 -10.83 -17.78
N GLY A 49 12.03 -10.76 -17.50
CA GLY A 49 13.04 -11.69 -18.03
C GLY A 49 13.20 -13.00 -17.22
N GLY A 50 12.56 -13.08 -16.05
CA GLY A 50 12.50 -14.32 -15.26
C GLY A 50 11.13 -14.94 -15.39
N THR A 51 11.06 -16.24 -15.68
CA THR A 51 9.83 -17.05 -15.68
C THR A 51 9.21 -17.07 -14.29
N ALA A 52 8.51 -15.99 -13.92
CA ALA A 52 7.70 -15.97 -12.71
C ALA A 52 6.44 -16.79 -12.98
N GLY A 53 6.42 -18.03 -12.51
CA GLY A 53 5.18 -18.77 -12.36
C GLY A 53 4.19 -17.92 -11.58
N LYS A 54 2.93 -17.84 -12.03
CA LYS A 54 1.85 -17.19 -11.32
C LYS A 54 1.86 -17.70 -9.88
N ARG A 55 2.11 -16.83 -8.91
CA ARG A 55 1.94 -17.16 -7.50
C ARG A 55 0.45 -17.02 -7.19
N GLU A 56 -0.18 -18.12 -6.82
CA GLU A 56 -1.53 -18.09 -6.24
C GLU A 56 -1.39 -17.62 -4.79
N GLY A 57 -2.22 -16.67 -4.38
CA GLY A 57 -2.15 -15.99 -3.09
C GLY A 57 -2.70 -14.57 -3.23
N GLY A 58 -2.12 -13.63 -2.49
CA GLY A 58 -2.45 -12.21 -2.62
C GLY A 58 -3.65 -11.78 -1.79
N ASN A 59 -4.16 -12.65 -0.91
CA ASN A 59 -5.36 -12.38 -0.13
C ASN A 59 -5.06 -12.11 1.35
N GLU A 60 -3.86 -12.42 1.84
CA GLU A 60 -3.50 -12.22 3.24
C GLU A 60 -3.27 -10.72 3.50
N LEU A 61 -4.16 -10.08 4.24
CA LEU A 61 -4.16 -8.65 4.50
C LEU A 61 -4.03 -8.37 6.00
N LEU A 62 -3.02 -7.58 6.37
CA LEU A 62 -2.92 -6.98 7.70
C LEU A 62 -3.57 -5.60 7.66
N PHE A 63 -4.59 -5.41 8.49
CA PHE A 63 -5.27 -4.13 8.70
C PHE A 63 -4.86 -3.55 10.05
N VAL A 64 -4.37 -2.31 10.09
CA VAL A 64 -3.88 -1.68 11.32
C VAL A 64 -4.52 -0.30 11.47
N ASP A 65 -5.24 -0.11 12.57
CA ASP A 65 -5.91 1.16 12.89
C ASP A 65 -6.21 1.18 14.39
N ASP A 66 -5.92 2.25 15.10
CA ASP A 66 -6.19 2.37 16.54
C ASP A 66 -7.65 2.74 16.85
N GLU A 67 -8.41 3.20 15.86
CA GLU A 67 -9.81 3.59 16.00
C GLU A 67 -10.75 2.36 15.99
N PRO A 68 -11.47 2.06 17.10
CA PRO A 68 -12.34 0.87 17.17
C PRO A 68 -13.46 0.86 16.12
N SER A 69 -14.02 2.02 15.78
CA SER A 69 -15.09 2.14 14.79
C SER A 69 -14.64 1.69 13.40
N ILE A 70 -13.42 2.05 13.02
CA ILE A 70 -12.83 1.66 11.74
C ILE A 70 -12.52 0.17 11.72
N ARG A 71 -11.94 -0.38 12.82
CA ARG A 71 -11.67 -1.82 12.94
C ARG A 71 -12.92 -2.70 12.91
N LEU A 72 -14.07 -2.15 13.29
CA LEU A 72 -15.35 -2.87 13.23
C LEU A 72 -16.03 -2.79 11.86
N THR A 73 -15.74 -1.77 11.07
CA THR A 73 -16.47 -1.50 9.82
C THR A 73 -15.69 -1.91 8.57
N LEU A 74 -14.42 -1.55 8.45
CA LEU A 74 -13.66 -1.75 7.22
C LEU A 74 -13.22 -3.22 7.00
N PRO A 75 -12.71 -3.97 8.00
CA PRO A 75 -12.28 -5.34 7.82
C PRO A 75 -13.37 -6.29 7.29
N PRO A 76 -14.62 -6.28 7.79
CA PRO A 76 -15.68 -7.11 7.22
C PRO A 76 -15.93 -6.84 5.74
N LEU A 77 -15.89 -5.58 5.31
CA LEU A 77 -16.06 -5.19 3.91
C LEU A 77 -14.91 -5.69 3.03
N LEU A 78 -13.68 -5.68 3.54
CA LEU A 78 -12.52 -6.27 2.86
C LEU A 78 -12.64 -7.80 2.76
N GLN A 79 -13.16 -8.46 3.80
CA GLN A 79 -13.44 -9.90 3.78
C GLN A 79 -14.48 -10.27 2.71
N GLU A 80 -15.53 -9.46 2.55
CA GLU A 80 -16.51 -9.63 1.46
C GLU A 80 -15.91 -9.52 0.07
N ARG A 81 -14.80 -8.79 -0.05
CA ARG A 81 -14.02 -8.68 -1.30
C ARG A 81 -12.99 -9.82 -1.45
N GLY A 82 -13.00 -10.81 -0.57
CA GLY A 82 -12.19 -12.04 -0.63
C GLY A 82 -10.80 -11.92 -0.02
N PHE A 83 -10.56 -10.95 0.89
CA PHE A 83 -9.34 -10.90 1.67
C PHE A 83 -9.47 -11.71 2.96
N HIS A 84 -8.38 -12.34 3.39
CA HIS A 84 -8.22 -12.87 4.74
C HIS A 84 -7.61 -11.77 5.60
N VAL A 85 -8.45 -11.10 6.39
CA VAL A 85 -8.02 -9.90 7.12
C VAL A 85 -7.65 -10.24 8.54
N GLN A 86 -6.40 -10.01 8.91
CA GLN A 86 -5.96 -9.94 10.29
C GLN A 86 -5.95 -8.48 10.74
N VAL A 87 -6.50 -8.20 11.93
CA VAL A 87 -6.62 -6.84 12.47
C VAL A 87 -5.62 -6.66 13.60
N ALA A 88 -4.98 -5.50 13.64
CA ALA A 88 -4.15 -5.04 14.75
C ALA A 88 -4.61 -3.65 15.21
N ALA A 89 -4.65 -3.42 16.52
CA ALA A 89 -5.13 -2.17 17.11
C ALA A 89 -4.00 -1.18 17.41
N ASN A 90 -2.74 -1.61 17.35
CA ASN A 90 -1.56 -0.83 17.68
C ASN A 90 -0.32 -1.38 16.98
N VAL A 91 0.78 -0.64 17.06
CA VAL A 91 2.06 -1.02 16.44
C VAL A 91 2.58 -2.35 17.00
N SER A 92 2.46 -2.59 18.31
CA SER A 92 2.97 -3.81 18.94
C SER A 92 2.27 -5.06 18.40
N GLU A 93 0.95 -5.02 18.27
CA GLU A 93 0.16 -6.10 17.67
C GLU A 93 0.50 -6.32 16.20
N ALA A 94 0.63 -5.23 15.44
CA ALA A 94 1.02 -5.30 14.03
C ALA A 94 2.39 -5.96 13.85
N LEU A 95 3.39 -5.57 14.63
CA LEU A 95 4.74 -6.16 14.58
C LEU A 95 4.73 -7.62 15.01
N ALA A 96 3.92 -8.00 15.99
CA ALA A 96 3.74 -9.40 16.39
C ALA A 96 3.11 -10.23 15.27
N ALA A 97 2.08 -9.71 14.60
CA ALA A 97 1.44 -10.35 13.47
C ALA A 97 2.43 -10.56 12.30
N ILE A 98 3.21 -9.54 11.94
CA ILE A 98 4.21 -9.59 10.86
C ILE A 98 5.30 -10.63 11.13
N LYS A 99 5.67 -10.83 12.40
CA LYS A 99 6.63 -11.88 12.79
C LYS A 99 6.04 -13.29 12.69
N ALA A 100 4.75 -13.46 12.94
CA ALA A 100 4.07 -14.73 12.97
C ALA A 100 3.57 -15.17 11.58
N HIS A 101 3.19 -14.24 10.73
CA HIS A 101 2.56 -14.49 9.44
C HIS A 101 3.13 -13.61 8.34
N ARG A 102 3.08 -14.14 7.10
CA ARG A 102 3.42 -13.37 5.91
C ARG A 102 2.14 -12.77 5.32
N PHE A 103 2.12 -11.45 5.14
CA PHE A 103 1.01 -10.75 4.52
C PHE A 103 1.39 -10.31 3.10
N ASP A 104 0.41 -10.41 2.19
CA ASP A 104 0.55 -9.93 0.81
C ASP A 104 0.21 -8.44 0.72
N VAL A 105 -0.63 -7.96 1.65
CA VAL A 105 -1.13 -6.60 1.69
C VAL A 105 -1.04 -6.05 3.13
N LEU A 106 -0.57 -4.82 3.25
CA LEU A 106 -0.71 -4.00 4.45
C LEU A 106 -1.63 -2.81 4.12
N LEU A 107 -2.66 -2.63 4.92
CA LEU A 107 -3.50 -1.45 4.93
C LEU A 107 -3.47 -0.87 6.35
N SER A 108 -2.81 0.27 6.55
CA SER A 108 -2.53 0.81 7.87
C SER A 108 -2.90 2.30 7.97
N ASP A 109 -3.42 2.72 9.12
CA ASP A 109 -3.40 4.15 9.44
C ASP A 109 -1.95 4.65 9.53
N ILE A 110 -1.75 5.92 9.18
CA ILE A 110 -0.47 6.61 9.38
C ILE A 110 -0.23 6.87 10.87
N ASN A 111 -1.26 7.33 11.58
CA ASN A 111 -1.18 7.70 12.99
C ASN A 111 -1.90 6.62 13.82
N ILE A 112 -1.16 5.65 14.31
CA ILE A 112 -1.70 4.56 15.13
C ILE A 112 -1.65 4.97 16.61
N ASP A 113 -0.56 4.67 17.32
CA ASP A 113 -0.37 5.05 18.72
C ASP A 113 0.21 6.47 18.85
N ARG A 114 1.02 6.85 17.86
CA ARG A 114 1.69 8.15 17.74
C ARG A 114 1.72 8.60 16.29
N GLU A 115 2.06 9.87 16.11
CA GLU A 115 2.23 10.43 14.79
C GLU A 115 3.25 9.63 13.96
N SER A 116 2.84 9.22 12.77
CA SER A 116 3.69 8.52 11.80
C SER A 116 4.12 7.08 12.17
N ASP A 117 3.54 6.45 13.17
CA ASP A 117 3.86 5.05 13.55
C ASP A 117 3.51 4.04 12.45
N GLY A 118 2.57 4.36 11.56
CA GLY A 118 2.25 3.54 10.39
C GLY A 118 3.45 3.25 9.50
N PHE A 119 4.41 4.17 9.40
CA PHE A 119 5.65 3.94 8.64
C PHE A 119 6.53 2.85 9.25
N THR A 120 6.56 2.73 10.57
CA THR A 120 7.26 1.64 11.26
C THR A 120 6.67 0.28 10.88
N VAL A 121 5.35 0.21 10.75
CA VAL A 121 4.66 -1.02 10.32
C VAL A 121 4.96 -1.31 8.84
N VAL A 122 4.99 -0.30 7.98
CA VAL A 122 5.39 -0.45 6.56
C VAL A 122 6.80 -1.00 6.43
N GLU A 123 7.79 -0.42 7.14
CA GLU A 123 9.17 -0.88 7.12
C GLU A 123 9.28 -2.35 7.58
N ALA A 124 8.59 -2.72 8.65
CA ALA A 124 8.58 -4.09 9.15
C ALA A 124 7.95 -5.06 8.14
N THR A 125 6.83 -4.65 7.50
CA THR A 125 6.17 -5.45 6.46
C THR A 125 7.08 -5.65 5.25
N ARG A 126 7.72 -4.60 4.76
CA ARG A 126 8.66 -4.66 3.63
C ARG A 126 9.85 -5.55 3.94
N LYS A 127 10.36 -5.50 5.15
CA LYS A 127 11.47 -6.36 5.60
C LYS A 127 11.07 -7.84 5.64
N ALA A 128 9.85 -8.15 6.06
CA ALA A 128 9.33 -9.51 6.13
C ALA A 128 8.88 -10.03 4.75
N ASN A 129 8.28 -9.18 3.93
CA ASN A 129 7.81 -9.48 2.58
C ASN A 129 8.04 -8.28 1.64
N PRO A 130 9.14 -8.25 0.89
CA PRO A 130 9.42 -7.17 -0.07
C PRO A 130 8.38 -7.03 -1.18
N ASP A 131 7.64 -8.12 -1.47
CA ASP A 131 6.58 -8.14 -2.48
C ASP A 131 5.20 -7.67 -1.93
N ALA A 132 5.08 -7.40 -0.62
CA ALA A 132 3.81 -6.96 -0.05
C ALA A 132 3.38 -5.60 -0.62
N VAL A 133 2.11 -5.45 -0.92
CA VAL A 133 1.50 -4.15 -1.26
C VAL A 133 1.25 -3.38 0.04
N THR A 134 1.80 -2.19 0.16
CA THR A 134 1.68 -1.35 1.36
C THR A 134 0.89 -0.09 1.04
N ILE A 135 -0.23 0.09 1.73
CA ILE A 135 -1.13 1.24 1.57
C ILE A 135 -1.33 1.90 2.93
N LEU A 136 -1.23 3.22 2.95
CA LEU A 136 -1.51 4.02 4.15
C LEU A 136 -2.85 4.74 4.03
N LEU A 137 -3.57 4.80 5.15
CA LEU A 137 -4.76 5.62 5.33
C LEU A 137 -4.40 6.85 6.18
N THR A 138 -4.96 8.01 5.86
CA THR A 138 -4.70 9.23 6.61
C THR A 138 -5.97 10.08 6.76
N GLY A 139 -6.24 10.57 7.96
CA GLY A 139 -7.27 11.57 8.21
C GLY A 139 -6.86 12.99 7.83
N TYR A 140 -5.55 13.22 7.73
CA TYR A 140 -4.98 14.53 7.39
C TYR A 140 -3.89 14.34 6.33
N PRO A 141 -4.10 14.82 5.11
CA PRO A 141 -3.08 14.83 4.08
C PRO A 141 -2.05 15.93 4.36
N ALA A 142 -1.32 15.81 5.47
CA ALA A 142 -0.21 16.71 5.74
C ALA A 142 0.96 16.36 4.81
N PHE A 143 1.59 17.37 4.25
CA PHE A 143 2.70 17.29 3.31
C PHE A 143 3.86 16.40 3.81
N GLU A 144 4.15 16.45 5.09
CA GLU A 144 5.22 15.64 5.70
C GLU A 144 4.96 14.13 5.58
N SER A 145 3.70 13.70 5.67
CA SER A 145 3.31 12.31 5.48
C SER A 145 3.55 11.83 4.04
N ALA A 146 3.27 12.67 3.03
CA ALA A 146 3.52 12.35 1.63
C ALA A 146 5.03 12.19 1.34
N VAL A 147 5.87 13.09 1.86
CA VAL A 147 7.34 13.01 1.69
C VAL A 147 7.92 11.78 2.40
N ARG A 148 7.40 11.44 3.57
CA ARG A 148 7.82 10.25 4.31
C ARG A 148 7.41 8.96 3.61
N SER A 149 6.20 8.90 3.03
CA SER A 149 5.70 7.79 2.22
C SER A 149 6.65 7.43 1.07
N ILE A 150 7.22 8.45 0.44
CA ILE A 150 8.21 8.27 -0.65
C ILE A 150 9.51 7.66 -0.14
N ARG A 151 9.98 8.03 1.05
CA ARG A 151 11.23 7.50 1.64
C ARG A 151 11.10 6.05 2.09
N VAL A 152 9.91 5.64 2.53
CA VAL A 152 9.62 4.30 3.07
C VAL A 152 9.09 3.35 1.98
N GLU A 153 9.03 3.82 0.72
CA GLU A 153 8.54 3.03 -0.44
C GLU A 153 7.11 2.50 -0.24
N VAL A 154 6.19 3.33 0.27
CA VAL A 154 4.76 3.00 0.32
C VAL A 154 4.21 2.93 -1.10
N ASP A 155 3.36 1.95 -1.39
CA ASP A 155 2.80 1.77 -2.73
C ASP A 155 1.74 2.79 -3.09
N ASP A 156 0.92 3.16 -2.10
CA ASP A 156 -0.14 4.16 -2.26
C ASP A 156 -0.61 4.69 -0.90
N TYR A 157 -1.38 5.77 -0.91
CA TYR A 157 -2.06 6.30 0.26
C TYR A 157 -3.45 6.82 -0.09
N PHE A 158 -4.38 6.73 0.87
CA PHE A 158 -5.74 7.22 0.73
C PHE A 158 -6.10 8.15 1.89
N THR A 159 -6.83 9.21 1.58
CA THR A 159 -7.40 10.11 2.60
C THR A 159 -8.69 9.51 3.15
N LYS A 160 -8.85 9.47 4.48
CA LYS A 160 -10.10 9.08 5.15
C LYS A 160 -11.16 10.20 5.00
N PRO A 161 -12.41 9.90 4.68
CA PRO A 161 -12.98 8.57 4.40
C PRO A 161 -12.54 8.05 3.03
N ALA A 162 -11.99 6.84 2.99
CA ALA A 162 -11.48 6.26 1.76
C ALA A 162 -12.53 5.37 1.08
N ASP A 163 -12.60 5.46 -0.25
CA ASP A 163 -13.46 4.60 -1.06
C ASP A 163 -12.89 3.17 -1.09
N LEU A 164 -13.71 2.21 -0.63
CA LEU A 164 -13.35 0.80 -0.59
C LEU A 164 -13.02 0.24 -1.99
N ASP A 165 -13.78 0.61 -3.01
CA ASP A 165 -13.57 0.12 -4.37
C ASP A 165 -12.26 0.65 -4.96
N ALA A 166 -11.91 1.89 -4.65
CA ALA A 166 -10.64 2.48 -5.03
C ALA A 166 -9.45 1.78 -4.34
N ILE A 167 -9.56 1.47 -3.03
CA ILE A 167 -8.56 0.72 -2.28
C ILE A 167 -8.36 -0.66 -2.91
N VAL A 168 -9.44 -1.44 -3.09
CA VAL A 168 -9.40 -2.79 -3.64
C VAL A 168 -8.82 -2.81 -5.05
N SER A 169 -9.27 -1.90 -5.92
CA SER A 169 -8.75 -1.77 -7.29
C SER A 169 -7.26 -1.46 -7.31
N THR A 170 -6.79 -0.62 -6.40
CA THR A 170 -5.36 -0.30 -6.26
C THR A 170 -4.56 -1.52 -5.79
N ILE A 171 -5.05 -2.25 -4.78
CA ILE A 171 -4.42 -3.49 -4.32
C ILE A 171 -4.31 -4.48 -5.47
N ASP A 172 -5.40 -4.76 -6.19
CA ASP A 172 -5.43 -5.72 -7.30
C ASP A 172 -4.43 -5.35 -8.39
N ARG A 173 -4.39 -4.07 -8.78
CA ARG A 173 -3.45 -3.55 -9.76
C ARG A 173 -2.00 -3.72 -9.32
N LYS A 174 -1.69 -3.44 -8.04
CA LYS A 174 -0.34 -3.54 -7.48
C LYS A 174 0.12 -4.99 -7.32
N LEU A 175 -0.76 -5.89 -6.87
CA LEU A 175 -0.49 -7.33 -6.78
C LEU A 175 -0.23 -7.93 -8.16
N LEU A 176 -1.08 -7.63 -9.15
CA LEU A 176 -0.91 -8.09 -10.52
C LEU A 176 0.43 -7.62 -11.12
N ALA A 177 0.82 -6.39 -10.81
CA ALA A 177 2.10 -5.85 -11.23
C ALA A 177 3.31 -6.63 -10.68
N ARG A 178 3.16 -7.27 -9.53
CA ARG A 178 4.17 -8.13 -8.88
C ARG A 178 4.06 -9.60 -9.29
N GLY A 179 3.17 -9.93 -10.24
CA GLY A 179 2.92 -11.31 -10.69
C GLY A 179 2.14 -12.14 -9.68
N ILE A 180 1.51 -11.51 -8.70
CA ILE A 180 0.66 -12.15 -7.70
C ILE A 180 -0.79 -12.06 -8.18
N GLN A 181 -1.49 -13.19 -8.29
CA GLN A 181 -2.90 -13.22 -8.66
C GLN A 181 -3.72 -13.57 -7.44
N ARG A 182 -4.70 -12.72 -7.13
CA ARG A 182 -5.63 -12.95 -6.04
C ARG A 182 -6.64 -14.05 -6.41
N THR A 183 -6.90 -14.94 -5.45
CA THR A 183 -7.95 -15.95 -5.57
C THR A 183 -9.26 -15.35 -5.06
N ILE A 184 -10.16 -14.98 -5.95
CA ILE A 184 -11.48 -14.48 -5.56
C ILE A 184 -12.41 -15.69 -5.39
N PRO A 185 -13.00 -15.92 -4.19
CA PRO A 185 -13.96 -17.01 -4.03
C PRO A 185 -15.18 -16.73 -4.91
N THR A 186 -15.43 -17.60 -5.88
CA THR A 186 -16.66 -17.58 -6.66
C THR A 186 -17.83 -17.86 -5.72
N LYS A 187 -18.75 -16.92 -5.55
CA LYS A 187 -20.02 -17.14 -4.87
C LYS A 187 -20.70 -18.33 -5.56
N LYS A 188 -20.73 -19.51 -4.92
CA LYS A 188 -21.58 -20.62 -5.38
C LYS A 188 -23.01 -20.09 -5.40
N ALA A 189 -23.58 -20.01 -6.60
CA ALA A 189 -25.00 -19.77 -6.75
C ALA A 189 -25.73 -20.85 -5.93
N SER A 190 -26.46 -20.43 -4.91
CA SER A 190 -27.36 -21.28 -4.17
C SER A 190 -28.41 -21.79 -5.17
N GLN A 191 -28.26 -23.02 -5.64
CA GLN A 191 -29.37 -23.69 -6.32
C GLN A 191 -30.44 -23.92 -5.28
N THR A 192 -31.43 -23.06 -5.29
CA THR A 192 -32.72 -23.30 -4.65
C THR A 192 -33.38 -24.40 -5.46
N SER A 193 -33.32 -25.64 -4.96
CA SER A 193 -34.21 -26.70 -5.44
C SER A 193 -35.56 -26.49 -4.79
N ALA A 194 -36.55 -26.23 -5.61
CA ALA A 194 -37.98 -26.27 -5.27
C ALA A 194 -38.40 -27.69 -4.94
#